data_728afaa651055a528a0aebfcc028bb79
#
_entry.id   728afaa651055a528a0aebfcc028bb79
#
_cell.length_a   1.000
_cell.length_b   1.000
_cell.length_c   1.000
_cell.angle_alpha   90.00
_cell.angle_beta   90.00
_cell.angle_gamma   90.00
#
_symmetry.space_group_name_H-M   'P 1'
#
loop_
_entity.id
_entity.type
_entity.pdbx_description
1 polymer ?
#
loop_
_entity_poly.entity_id
_entity_poly.type
_entity_poly.pdbx_seq_one_letter_code
_entity_poly.pdbx_strand_id
1 'polypeptide(L)'
;MEPLKIGNITLPHRAVFGPMAGFTDAPCRRLMAQHGAGFTVSEMVSSRALVYGDHKTVSLLKAEPNGAPYGVQIFGEVPEIMGEATAAIEQYAFDFVDINMGCPAPKIVSGGAGSKLMLDPDRCGRIVEQVVAHTKRPVTVKMRKGWDADHITAVECAKACEQAGAALIAVHARTPVSYTHLTLPTN
;
A
#
# COMPACT_ATOMS: atom_id res chain seq x y z
N MET A 1 8.90 -22.84 -10.19
CA MET A 1 8.92 -21.75 -9.19
C MET A 1 7.63 -21.80 -8.41
N GLU A 2 7.68 -21.81 -7.08
CA GLU A 2 6.46 -21.81 -6.27
C GLU A 2 5.62 -20.55 -6.51
N PRO A 3 4.29 -20.64 -6.45
CA PRO A 3 3.42 -19.48 -6.58
C PRO A 3 3.66 -18.49 -5.43
N LEU A 4 3.59 -17.20 -5.73
CA LEU A 4 3.67 -16.15 -4.71
C LEU A 4 2.35 -16.13 -3.93
N LYS A 5 2.43 -15.94 -2.61
CA LYS A 5 1.26 -15.85 -1.72
C LYS A 5 1.25 -14.52 -0.95
N ILE A 6 0.05 -14.02 -0.67
CA ILE A 6 -0.21 -12.95 0.29
C ILE A 6 -1.11 -13.54 1.36
N GLY A 7 -0.53 -13.93 2.50
CA GLY A 7 -1.27 -14.70 3.50
C GLY A 7 -1.87 -15.97 2.90
N ASN A 8 -3.18 -16.09 2.90
CA ASN A 8 -3.93 -17.22 2.32
C ASN A 8 -4.25 -17.06 0.82
N ILE A 9 -3.93 -15.94 0.20
CA ILE A 9 -4.20 -15.66 -1.21
C ILE A 9 -3.03 -16.15 -2.06
N THR A 10 -3.30 -17.09 -2.98
CA THR A 10 -2.32 -17.53 -3.98
C THR A 10 -2.45 -16.68 -5.23
N LEU A 11 -1.37 -16.05 -5.65
CA LEU A 11 -1.38 -15.17 -6.82
C LEU A 11 -1.26 -15.98 -8.12
N PRO A 12 -2.07 -15.67 -9.15
CA PRO A 12 -1.96 -16.32 -10.45
C PRO A 12 -0.63 -16.02 -11.15
N HIS A 13 -0.09 -14.82 -10.93
CA HIS A 13 1.17 -14.36 -11.51
C HIS A 13 2.00 -13.56 -10.49
N ARG A 14 3.32 -13.48 -10.71
CA ARG A 14 4.24 -12.71 -9.85
C ARG A 14 4.36 -11.25 -10.22
N ALA A 15 3.97 -10.89 -11.46
CA ALA A 15 3.91 -9.51 -11.88
C ALA A 15 2.62 -8.89 -11.35
N VAL A 16 2.74 -7.75 -10.67
CA VAL A 16 1.64 -7.06 -10.03
C VAL A 16 1.57 -5.61 -10.49
N PHE A 17 0.38 -5.02 -10.46
CA PHE A 17 0.20 -3.64 -10.86
C PHE A 17 0.10 -2.75 -9.61
N GLY A 18 1.13 -1.92 -9.40
CA GLY A 18 1.23 -1.04 -8.24
C GLY A 18 0.26 0.14 -8.31
N PRO A 19 -0.21 0.64 -7.15
CA PRO A 19 -1.14 1.76 -7.08
C PRO A 19 -0.49 3.08 -7.51
N MET A 20 -1.26 3.90 -8.23
CA MET A 20 -0.85 5.23 -8.69
C MET A 20 -2.07 6.15 -8.71
N ALA A 21 -2.06 7.19 -7.84
CA ALA A 21 -3.14 8.17 -7.77
C ALA A 21 -3.36 8.88 -9.12
N GLY A 22 -4.61 8.98 -9.56
CA GLY A 22 -5.00 9.53 -10.84
C GLY A 22 -4.87 8.58 -12.04
N PHE A 23 -4.42 7.33 -11.82
CA PHE A 23 -4.21 6.35 -12.89
C PHE A 23 -4.81 4.97 -12.61
N THR A 24 -4.73 4.48 -11.39
CA THR A 24 -5.21 3.13 -11.05
C THR A 24 -6.67 3.10 -10.64
N ASP A 25 -7.51 3.78 -11.42
CA ASP A 25 -8.97 3.70 -11.32
C ASP A 25 -9.51 2.31 -11.69
N ALA A 26 -10.80 2.10 -11.49
CA ALA A 26 -11.42 0.79 -11.73
C ALA A 26 -11.26 0.29 -13.18
N PRO A 27 -11.44 1.11 -14.24
CA PRO A 27 -11.16 0.71 -15.62
C PRO A 27 -9.71 0.29 -15.85
N CYS A 28 -8.74 1.03 -15.33
CA CYS A 28 -7.33 0.71 -15.46
C CYS A 28 -7.00 -0.62 -14.78
N ARG A 29 -7.47 -0.84 -13.54
CA ARG A 29 -7.26 -2.10 -12.81
C ARG A 29 -7.85 -3.30 -13.56
N ARG A 30 -9.05 -3.14 -14.13
CA ARG A 30 -9.67 -4.19 -14.95
C ARG A 30 -8.82 -4.55 -16.16
N LEU A 31 -8.30 -3.55 -16.88
CA LEU A 31 -7.42 -3.78 -18.02
C LEU A 31 -6.15 -4.53 -17.60
N MET A 32 -5.51 -4.12 -16.52
CA MET A 32 -4.30 -4.76 -16.01
C MET A 32 -4.56 -6.22 -15.59
N ALA A 33 -5.69 -6.50 -14.95
CA ALA A 33 -6.08 -7.86 -14.60
C ALA A 33 -6.29 -8.74 -15.85
N GLN A 34 -6.94 -8.22 -16.90
CA GLN A 34 -7.09 -8.90 -18.18
C GLN A 34 -5.75 -9.22 -18.85
N HIS A 35 -4.74 -8.40 -18.61
CA HIS A 35 -3.36 -8.62 -19.09
C HIS A 35 -2.49 -9.43 -18.12
N GLY A 36 -3.08 -10.07 -17.12
CA GLY A 36 -2.40 -11.04 -16.26
C GLY A 36 -1.70 -10.42 -15.04
N ALA A 37 -2.12 -9.25 -14.55
CA ALA A 37 -1.64 -8.76 -13.26
C ALA A 37 -2.02 -9.74 -12.14
N GLY A 38 -1.04 -10.13 -11.32
CA GLY A 38 -1.23 -11.07 -10.21
C GLY A 38 -2.15 -10.54 -9.11
N PHE A 39 -2.16 -9.23 -8.90
CA PHE A 39 -3.16 -8.47 -8.16
C PHE A 39 -3.20 -7.02 -8.63
N THR A 40 -4.25 -6.32 -8.24
CA THR A 40 -4.40 -4.87 -8.42
C THR A 40 -4.70 -4.19 -7.10
N VAL A 41 -4.37 -2.90 -7.00
CA VAL A 41 -4.59 -2.11 -5.78
C VAL A 41 -5.30 -0.81 -6.13
N SER A 42 -6.22 -0.35 -5.28
CA SER A 42 -6.90 0.93 -5.45
C SER A 42 -5.92 2.11 -5.45
N GLU A 43 -6.39 3.27 -5.88
CA GLU A 43 -5.75 4.52 -5.49
C GLU A 43 -5.73 4.65 -3.96
N MET A 44 -4.76 5.39 -3.44
CA MET A 44 -4.61 5.53 -1.99
C MET A 44 -5.74 6.36 -1.37
N VAL A 45 -6.30 5.88 -0.29
CA VAL A 45 -7.44 6.45 0.42
C VAL A 45 -7.00 6.99 1.78
N SER A 46 -7.43 8.19 2.13
CA SER A 46 -7.10 8.80 3.41
C SER A 46 -7.83 8.11 4.57
N SER A 47 -7.07 7.62 5.56
CA SER A 47 -7.64 7.03 6.77
C SER A 47 -8.52 8.02 7.53
N ARG A 48 -8.09 9.27 7.66
CA ARG A 48 -8.90 10.33 8.28
C ARG A 48 -10.21 10.57 7.53
N ALA A 49 -10.16 10.65 6.19
CA ALA A 49 -11.35 10.86 5.39
C ALA A 49 -12.36 9.70 5.53
N LEU A 50 -11.87 8.46 5.66
CA LEU A 50 -12.72 7.29 5.92
C LEU A 50 -13.40 7.37 7.28
N VAL A 51 -12.65 7.68 8.34
CA VAL A 51 -13.19 7.78 9.70
C VAL A 51 -14.20 8.93 9.82
N TYR A 52 -13.99 10.03 9.14
CA TYR A 52 -14.90 11.18 9.13
C TYR A 52 -16.02 11.09 8.08
N GLY A 53 -16.14 9.98 7.36
CA GLY A 53 -17.30 9.70 6.48
C GLY A 53 -17.34 10.50 5.18
N ASP A 54 -16.19 10.83 4.59
CA ASP A 54 -16.13 11.51 3.29
C ASP A 54 -16.63 10.60 2.16
N HIS A 55 -17.80 10.91 1.61
CA HIS A 55 -18.44 10.15 0.53
C HIS A 55 -17.63 10.07 -0.76
N LYS A 56 -16.79 11.06 -1.07
CA LYS A 56 -15.93 11.04 -2.26
C LYS A 56 -14.83 9.98 -2.10
N THR A 57 -14.31 9.85 -0.91
CA THR A 57 -13.31 8.84 -0.55
C THR A 57 -13.86 7.42 -0.71
N VAL A 58 -15.11 7.18 -0.33
CA VAL A 58 -15.78 5.88 -0.49
C VAL A 58 -15.87 5.44 -1.96
N SER A 59 -15.99 6.37 -2.90
CA SER A 59 -16.07 6.02 -4.32
C SER A 59 -14.79 5.35 -4.85
N LEU A 60 -13.64 5.59 -4.23
CA LEU A 60 -12.35 4.98 -4.57
C LEU A 60 -12.25 3.51 -4.11
N LEU A 61 -13.10 3.09 -3.17
CA LEU A 61 -13.13 1.73 -2.63
C LEU A 61 -13.84 0.72 -3.54
N LYS A 62 -14.53 1.18 -4.58
CA LYS A 62 -15.33 0.32 -5.45
C LYS A 62 -14.47 -0.79 -6.05
N ALA A 63 -14.79 -2.02 -5.65
CA ALA A 63 -14.29 -3.21 -6.32
C ALA A 63 -15.04 -3.40 -7.63
N GLU A 64 -14.32 -3.71 -8.69
CA GLU A 64 -14.92 -4.31 -9.88
C GLU A 64 -14.37 -5.74 -9.98
N PRO A 65 -15.24 -6.74 -10.16
CA PRO A 65 -14.80 -8.12 -10.42
C PRO A 65 -13.92 -8.12 -11.67
N ASN A 66 -12.65 -8.43 -11.53
CA ASN A 66 -11.71 -8.39 -12.64
C ASN A 66 -10.87 -9.66 -12.81
N GLY A 67 -11.16 -10.69 -11.97
CA GLY A 67 -10.48 -11.99 -12.03
C GLY A 67 -9.10 -12.04 -11.35
N ALA A 68 -8.62 -10.92 -10.79
CA ALA A 68 -7.40 -10.84 -9.99
C ALA A 68 -7.72 -10.40 -8.56
N PRO A 69 -6.96 -10.81 -7.54
CA PRO A 69 -7.08 -10.28 -6.19
C PRO A 69 -6.99 -8.76 -6.16
N TYR A 70 -7.85 -8.12 -5.37
CA TYR A 70 -7.97 -6.68 -5.28
C TYR A 70 -7.70 -6.18 -3.87
N GLY A 71 -6.72 -5.29 -3.74
CA GLY A 71 -6.38 -4.61 -2.48
C GLY A 71 -6.91 -3.19 -2.41
N VAL A 72 -7.31 -2.77 -1.21
CA VAL A 72 -7.59 -1.35 -0.90
C VAL A 72 -6.36 -0.75 -0.26
N GLN A 73 -5.82 0.34 -0.84
CA GLN A 73 -4.70 1.06 -0.25
C GLN A 73 -5.17 2.23 0.60
N ILE A 74 -4.76 2.24 1.86
CA ILE A 74 -4.99 3.34 2.80
C ILE A 74 -3.69 4.05 3.15
N PHE A 75 -3.77 5.32 3.52
CA PHE A 75 -2.64 6.09 4.03
C PHE A 75 -3.02 6.94 5.24
N GLY A 76 -2.09 7.12 6.14
CA GLY A 76 -2.19 7.94 7.33
C GLY A 76 -0.92 7.88 8.15
N GLU A 77 -0.83 8.69 9.18
CA GLU A 77 0.34 8.81 10.07
C GLU A 77 0.03 8.42 11.53
N VAL A 78 -1.25 8.27 11.87
CA VAL A 78 -1.72 7.95 13.22
C VAL A 78 -2.17 6.49 13.26
N PRO A 79 -1.50 5.62 14.04
CA PRO A 79 -1.78 4.19 14.07
C PRO A 79 -3.25 3.88 14.39
N GLU A 80 -3.83 4.52 15.41
CA GLU A 80 -5.20 4.29 15.86
C GLU A 80 -6.22 4.63 14.75
N ILE A 81 -6.04 5.76 14.06
CA ILE A 81 -6.90 6.17 12.94
C ILE A 81 -6.76 5.21 11.75
N MET A 82 -5.57 4.65 11.54
CA MET A 82 -5.37 3.62 10.51
C MET A 82 -6.13 2.34 10.85
N GLY A 83 -6.16 1.93 12.12
CA GLY A 83 -6.99 0.82 12.59
C GLY A 83 -8.48 1.07 12.40
N GLU A 84 -8.99 2.22 12.87
CA GLU A 84 -10.41 2.61 12.71
C GLU A 84 -10.83 2.67 11.24
N ALA A 85 -9.99 3.24 10.38
CA ALA A 85 -10.22 3.28 8.94
C ALA A 85 -10.28 1.87 8.33
N THR A 86 -9.44 0.96 8.81
CA THR A 86 -9.46 -0.45 8.39
C THR A 86 -10.78 -1.12 8.75
N ALA A 87 -11.26 -0.93 9.99
CA ALA A 87 -12.58 -1.43 10.40
C ALA A 87 -13.70 -0.85 9.52
N ALA A 88 -13.63 0.44 9.19
CA ALA A 88 -14.63 1.10 8.37
C ALA A 88 -14.72 0.55 6.94
N ILE A 89 -13.61 0.08 6.36
CA ILE A 89 -13.61 -0.49 5.01
C ILE A 89 -14.03 -1.97 4.95
N GLU A 90 -14.09 -2.69 6.07
CA GLU A 90 -14.44 -4.12 6.11
C GLU A 90 -15.82 -4.45 5.50
N GLN A 91 -16.73 -3.49 5.44
CA GLN A 91 -18.03 -3.63 4.79
C GLN A 91 -17.96 -3.68 3.24
N TYR A 92 -16.81 -3.36 2.64
CA TYR A 92 -16.64 -3.37 1.18
C TYR A 92 -15.98 -4.65 0.70
N ALA A 93 -16.13 -4.94 -0.59
CA ALA A 93 -15.52 -6.11 -1.22
C ALA A 93 -14.06 -5.81 -1.61
N PHE A 94 -13.12 -6.49 -0.99
CA PHE A 94 -11.69 -6.49 -1.34
C PHE A 94 -11.02 -7.74 -0.73
N ASP A 95 -9.81 -8.07 -1.14
CA ASP A 95 -9.13 -9.29 -0.72
C ASP A 95 -8.05 -9.02 0.34
N PHE A 96 -7.39 -7.86 0.31
CA PHE A 96 -6.34 -7.48 1.25
C PHE A 96 -6.26 -5.96 1.45
N VAL A 97 -5.73 -5.54 2.60
CA VAL A 97 -5.43 -4.13 2.89
C VAL A 97 -3.99 -3.83 2.52
N ASP A 98 -3.74 -2.75 1.77
CA ASP A 98 -2.40 -2.26 1.47
C ASP A 98 -2.15 -0.92 2.17
N ILE A 99 -0.97 -0.76 2.79
CA ILE A 99 -0.60 0.47 3.51
C ILE A 99 0.41 1.25 2.68
N ASN A 100 0.10 2.53 2.39
CA ASN A 100 1.01 3.42 1.69
C ASN A 100 2.04 4.02 2.65
N MET A 101 3.30 3.65 2.48
CA MET A 101 4.47 4.25 3.14
C MET A 101 5.48 4.79 2.11
N GLY A 102 5.01 5.14 0.91
CA GLY A 102 5.91 5.51 -0.19
C GLY A 102 5.54 6.77 -0.98
N CYS A 103 4.36 7.35 -0.78
CA CYS A 103 3.93 8.54 -1.51
C CYS A 103 4.81 9.74 -1.15
N PRO A 104 5.41 10.43 -2.15
CA PRO A 104 6.28 11.59 -1.91
C PRO A 104 5.55 12.92 -2.03
N ALA A 105 4.24 12.93 -2.32
CA ALA A 105 3.49 14.14 -2.58
C ALA A 105 3.57 15.12 -1.38
N PRO A 106 3.90 16.41 -1.60
CA PRO A 106 4.08 17.39 -0.51
C PRO A 106 2.91 17.43 0.47
N LYS A 107 1.68 17.38 -0.04
CA LYS A 107 0.46 17.37 0.77
C LYS A 107 0.36 16.16 1.72
N ILE A 108 0.94 15.02 1.34
CA ILE A 108 0.94 13.79 2.14
C ILE A 108 2.06 13.81 3.16
N VAL A 109 3.28 14.11 2.72
CA VAL A 109 4.46 14.08 3.60
C VAL A 109 4.49 15.21 4.61
N SER A 110 3.88 16.37 4.32
CA SER A 110 3.73 17.46 5.30
C SER A 110 2.87 17.07 6.50
N GLY A 111 1.91 16.15 6.31
CA GLY A 111 1.11 15.57 7.38
C GLY A 111 1.81 14.45 8.15
N GLY A 112 2.99 14.00 7.72
CA GLY A 112 3.72 12.90 8.37
C GLY A 112 3.45 11.51 7.77
N ALA A 113 2.57 11.42 6.76
CA ALA A 113 2.20 10.17 6.10
C ALA A 113 3.09 9.87 4.87
N GLY A 114 2.77 8.78 4.18
CA GLY A 114 3.47 8.36 2.97
C GLY A 114 4.95 8.08 3.23
N SER A 115 5.83 8.57 2.37
CA SER A 115 7.27 8.31 2.49
C SER A 115 7.94 8.97 3.70
N LYS A 116 7.28 9.92 4.38
CA LYS A 116 7.76 10.50 5.64
C LYS A 116 7.84 9.47 6.77
N LEU A 117 7.00 8.44 6.72
CA LEU A 117 7.03 7.31 7.68
C LEU A 117 8.36 6.55 7.66
N MET A 118 9.10 6.59 6.54
CA MET A 118 10.42 5.94 6.44
C MET A 118 11.47 6.49 7.42
N LEU A 119 11.21 7.62 8.05
CA LEU A 119 12.08 8.18 9.12
C LEU A 119 11.82 7.59 10.50
N ASP A 120 10.74 6.79 10.65
CA ASP A 120 10.30 6.25 11.95
C ASP A 120 9.85 4.78 11.78
N PRO A 121 10.80 3.82 11.77
CA PRO A 121 10.49 2.39 11.65
C PRO A 121 9.52 1.88 12.71
N ASP A 122 9.62 2.38 13.94
CA ASP A 122 8.73 1.97 15.04
C ASP A 122 7.28 2.40 14.77
N ARG A 123 7.08 3.60 14.20
CA ARG A 123 5.76 4.05 13.77
C ARG A 123 5.22 3.20 12.62
N CYS A 124 6.07 2.81 11.67
CA CYS A 124 5.68 1.89 10.59
C CYS A 124 5.12 0.59 11.19
N GLY A 125 5.82 0.00 12.15
CA GLY A 125 5.38 -1.20 12.86
C GLY A 125 4.03 -1.00 13.57
N ARG A 126 3.89 0.07 14.38
CA ARG A 126 2.64 0.37 15.09
C ARG A 126 1.44 0.59 14.16
N ILE A 127 1.64 1.22 13.00
CA ILE A 127 0.58 1.37 11.99
C ILE A 127 0.14 -0.01 11.48
N VAL A 128 1.08 -0.87 11.12
CA VAL A 128 0.77 -2.23 10.66
C VAL A 128 0.05 -3.03 11.74
N GLU A 129 0.53 -2.98 12.98
CA GLU A 129 -0.10 -3.66 14.13
C GLU A 129 -1.57 -3.25 14.29
N GLN A 130 -1.86 -1.95 14.24
CA GLN A 130 -3.24 -1.46 14.35
C GLN A 130 -4.09 -1.89 13.16
N VAL A 131 -3.56 -1.87 11.94
CA VAL A 131 -4.30 -2.34 10.75
C VAL A 131 -4.57 -3.85 10.85
N VAL A 132 -3.58 -4.66 11.21
CA VAL A 132 -3.73 -6.12 11.39
C VAL A 132 -4.76 -6.44 12.47
N ALA A 133 -4.80 -5.69 13.57
CA ALA A 133 -5.77 -5.90 14.66
C ALA A 133 -7.23 -5.63 14.24
N HIS A 134 -7.47 -4.87 13.17
CA HIS A 134 -8.79 -4.45 12.73
C HIS A 134 -9.30 -5.15 11.45
N THR A 135 -8.57 -6.14 10.93
CA THR A 135 -8.99 -6.94 9.78
C THR A 135 -8.62 -8.42 9.93
N LYS A 136 -9.38 -9.30 9.28
CA LYS A 136 -9.01 -10.71 9.11
C LYS A 136 -8.31 -10.98 7.77
N ARG A 137 -8.20 -9.96 6.93
CA ARG A 137 -7.60 -10.05 5.60
C ARG A 137 -6.09 -9.84 5.69
N PRO A 138 -5.31 -10.37 4.75
CA PRO A 138 -3.88 -10.09 4.70
C PRO A 138 -3.61 -8.59 4.61
N VAL A 139 -2.55 -8.14 5.30
CA VAL A 139 -2.08 -6.76 5.25
C VAL A 139 -0.77 -6.71 4.49
N THR A 140 -0.67 -5.79 3.52
CA THR A 140 0.54 -5.55 2.74
C THR A 140 1.03 -4.12 2.94
N VAL A 141 2.30 -3.88 2.67
CA VAL A 141 2.91 -2.55 2.79
C VAL A 141 3.64 -2.20 1.52
N LYS A 142 3.40 -1.00 0.98
CA LYS A 142 4.20 -0.44 -0.09
C LYS A 142 5.02 0.74 0.40
N MET A 143 6.37 0.60 0.36
CA MET A 143 7.31 1.58 0.88
C MET A 143 8.39 1.97 -0.15
N ARG A 144 9.25 2.90 0.22
CA ARG A 144 10.47 3.26 -0.51
C ARG A 144 11.70 2.67 0.16
N LYS A 145 12.89 2.84 -0.47
CA LYS A 145 14.16 2.40 0.15
C LYS A 145 14.58 3.25 1.36
N GLY A 146 13.96 4.41 1.54
CA GLY A 146 14.26 5.38 2.61
C GLY A 146 13.68 6.74 2.28
N TRP A 147 13.95 7.76 3.10
CA TRP A 147 13.51 9.14 2.91
C TRP A 147 14.44 9.91 1.96
N ASP A 148 15.74 9.89 2.19
CA ASP A 148 16.77 10.54 1.39
C ASP A 148 18.06 9.68 1.36
N ALA A 149 19.17 10.24 0.92
CA ALA A 149 20.44 9.52 0.80
C ALA A 149 21.04 9.13 2.16
N ASP A 150 20.77 9.92 3.20
CA ASP A 150 21.30 9.73 4.56
C ASP A 150 20.36 8.84 5.41
N HIS A 151 19.14 8.64 4.97
CA HIS A 151 18.10 7.88 5.66
C HIS A 151 17.59 6.74 4.78
N ILE A 152 18.43 5.72 4.57
CA ILE A 152 18.10 4.48 3.84
C ILE A 152 17.63 3.43 4.87
N THR A 153 16.34 3.41 5.16
CA THR A 153 15.73 2.70 6.28
C THR A 153 14.81 1.55 5.87
N ALA A 154 14.87 1.10 4.61
CA ALA A 154 13.98 0.06 4.11
C ALA A 154 14.06 -1.24 4.92
N VAL A 155 15.23 -1.64 5.38
CA VAL A 155 15.44 -2.90 6.11
C VAL A 155 14.81 -2.81 7.49
N GLU A 156 15.03 -1.72 8.21
CA GLU A 156 14.49 -1.47 9.54
C GLU A 156 12.96 -1.37 9.49
N CYS A 157 12.43 -0.57 8.56
CA CYS A 157 10.99 -0.45 8.35
C CYS A 157 10.34 -1.78 7.95
N ALA A 158 10.98 -2.54 7.05
CA ALA A 158 10.46 -3.84 6.63
C ALA A 158 10.41 -4.84 7.79
N LYS A 159 11.46 -4.92 8.60
CA LYS A 159 11.49 -5.79 9.79
C LYS A 159 10.40 -5.40 10.80
N ALA A 160 10.23 -4.12 11.07
CA ALA A 160 9.17 -3.63 11.97
C ALA A 160 7.77 -3.99 11.42
N CYS A 161 7.52 -3.80 10.13
CA CYS A 161 6.27 -4.17 9.49
C CYS A 161 6.02 -5.70 9.49
N GLU A 162 7.05 -6.51 9.22
CA GLU A 162 6.97 -7.98 9.26
C GLU A 162 6.63 -8.47 10.66
N GLN A 163 7.32 -7.98 11.69
CA GLN A 163 7.06 -8.32 13.09
C GLN A 163 5.65 -7.94 13.54
N ALA A 164 5.10 -6.86 12.98
CA ALA A 164 3.73 -6.41 13.22
C ALA A 164 2.68 -7.19 12.44
N GLY A 165 3.06 -8.13 11.56
CA GLY A 165 2.17 -9.05 10.87
C GLY A 165 1.87 -8.71 9.40
N ALA A 166 2.69 -7.87 8.74
CA ALA A 166 2.58 -7.66 7.31
C ALA A 166 2.85 -8.96 6.53
N ALA A 167 1.94 -9.34 5.63
CA ALA A 167 2.03 -10.55 4.84
C ALA A 167 2.88 -10.40 3.56
N LEU A 168 3.08 -9.15 3.10
CA LEU A 168 3.92 -8.82 1.95
C LEU A 168 4.40 -7.37 2.05
N ILE A 169 5.66 -7.15 1.68
CA ILE A 169 6.26 -5.81 1.63
C ILE A 169 6.83 -5.57 0.23
N ALA A 170 6.34 -4.50 -0.42
CA ALA A 170 6.82 -4.06 -1.73
C ALA A 170 7.68 -2.81 -1.59
N VAL A 171 8.95 -2.90 -1.98
CA VAL A 171 9.91 -1.80 -1.89
C VAL A 171 10.14 -1.17 -3.25
N HIS A 172 9.85 0.13 -3.38
CA HIS A 172 10.30 0.93 -4.50
C HIS A 172 11.76 1.38 -4.24
N ALA A 173 12.68 0.95 -5.08
CA ALA A 173 14.13 1.14 -4.89
C ALA A 173 14.63 2.58 -5.09
N ARG A 174 13.79 3.58 -4.84
CA ARG A 174 14.11 5.03 -4.89
C ARG A 174 13.73 5.70 -3.58
N THR A 175 14.40 6.81 -3.26
CA THR A 175 13.94 7.76 -2.25
C THR A 175 12.92 8.74 -2.87
N PRO A 176 12.17 9.53 -2.09
CA PRO A 176 11.27 10.58 -2.58
C PRO A 176 11.94 11.61 -3.48
N VAL A 177 13.18 11.97 -3.18
CA VAL A 177 13.95 13.03 -3.85
C VAL A 177 14.90 12.51 -4.94
N SER A 178 15.11 11.20 -5.05
CA SER A 178 15.97 10.64 -6.09
C SER A 178 15.17 10.26 -7.33
N TYR A 179 15.18 11.12 -8.32
CA TYR A 179 14.76 10.79 -9.70
C TYR A 179 15.91 10.14 -10.49
N THR A 180 16.76 9.36 -9.82
CA THR A 180 17.77 8.60 -10.55
C THR A 180 17.04 7.66 -11.49
N HIS A 181 17.15 7.95 -12.79
CA HIS A 181 16.80 7.02 -13.82
C HIS A 181 17.60 5.73 -13.59
N LEU A 182 16.92 4.67 -13.16
CA LEU A 182 17.39 3.35 -13.50
C LEU A 182 17.16 3.23 -15.00
N THR A 183 18.04 3.82 -15.79
CA THR A 183 18.21 3.41 -17.18
C THR A 183 18.67 1.98 -17.08
N LEU A 184 17.83 1.05 -17.52
CA LEU A 184 18.34 -0.25 -17.93
C LEU A 184 19.46 0.05 -18.93
N PRO A 185 20.65 -0.58 -18.79
CA PRO A 185 21.69 -0.43 -19.81
C PRO A 185 21.06 -0.86 -21.14
N THR A 186 20.81 0.09 -22.00
CA THR A 186 20.45 -0.16 -23.38
C THR A 186 21.77 -0.45 -24.09
N ASN A 187 22.07 -1.71 -24.25
CA ASN A 187 23.09 -2.17 -25.22
C ASN A 187 22.54 -2.05 -26.62
#